data_7557a3c417c8cb02b6249dcacffc040d
#
_entry.id   7557a3c417c8cb02b6249dcacffc040d
#
_cell.length_a   1.000
_cell.length_b   1.000
_cell.length_c   1.000
_cell.angle_alpha   90.00
_cell.angle_beta   90.00
_cell.angle_gamma   90.00
#
_symmetry.space_group_name_H-M   'P 1'
#
loop_
_entity.id
_entity.type
_entity.pdbx_description
1 polymer ?
#
loop_
_entity_poly.entity_id
_entity_poly.type
_entity_poly.pdbx_seq_one_letter_code
_entity_poly.pdbx_strand_id
1 'polypeptide(L)'
;MEKAYTVEEIHAIEKKEFKRLKSSYTLMNRAGTNCAKKISKLDLKKKFIVLCGPGNNGGDGLVISQVLKRLNQNVILYCLKSKAYKGDAKIAYKKNQLIKNNYNNLNIFQKSVIIDCLFGIGLNRRIKGIYKKIIKKVNQSKQKVISIDIPSGINGNNGKIMGEAIQANFTYTLHAKKI
;
A
#
# COMPACT_ATOMS: atom_id res chain seq x y z
N MET A 1 17.18 -21.39 -0.18
CA MET A 1 16.61 -20.18 -0.85
C MET A 1 15.13 -20.10 -0.52
N GLU A 2 14.63 -18.92 -0.13
CA GLU A 2 13.17 -18.73 0.04
C GLU A 2 12.48 -18.87 -1.32
N LYS A 3 11.39 -19.64 -1.35
CA LYS A 3 10.58 -19.83 -2.56
C LYS A 3 9.90 -18.49 -2.96
N ALA A 4 10.03 -18.09 -4.21
CA ALA A 4 9.26 -17.00 -4.80
C ALA A 4 8.04 -17.57 -5.55
N TYR A 5 6.99 -16.77 -5.65
CA TYR A 5 5.68 -17.18 -6.18
C TYR A 5 5.22 -16.24 -7.30
N THR A 6 4.52 -16.79 -8.29
CA THR A 6 3.83 -16.00 -9.31
C THR A 6 2.60 -15.30 -8.72
N VAL A 7 2.07 -14.32 -9.44
CA VAL A 7 0.83 -13.63 -9.05
C VAL A 7 -0.35 -14.60 -8.93
N GLU A 8 -0.43 -15.58 -9.84
CA GLU A 8 -1.46 -16.61 -9.86
C GLU A 8 -1.39 -17.52 -8.63
N GLU A 9 -0.17 -17.95 -8.25
CA GLU A 9 0.05 -18.76 -7.03
C GLU A 9 -0.34 -17.97 -5.77
N ILE A 10 0.00 -16.67 -5.69
CA ILE A 10 -0.41 -15.80 -4.58
C ILE A 10 -1.93 -15.73 -4.50
N HIS A 11 -2.62 -15.48 -5.63
CA HIS A 11 -4.09 -15.46 -5.63
C HIS A 11 -4.72 -16.80 -5.22
N ALA A 12 -4.10 -17.93 -5.57
CA ALA A 12 -4.57 -19.23 -5.12
C ALA A 12 -4.40 -19.41 -3.59
N ILE A 13 -3.30 -18.94 -3.02
CA ILE A 13 -3.06 -18.93 -1.56
C ILE A 13 -4.10 -18.04 -0.87
N GLU A 14 -4.32 -16.82 -1.35
CA GLU A 14 -5.34 -15.90 -0.83
C GLU A 14 -6.73 -16.55 -0.82
N LYS A 15 -7.12 -17.17 -1.93
CA LYS A 15 -8.43 -17.84 -2.06
C LYS A 15 -8.63 -18.96 -1.05
N LYS A 16 -7.58 -19.75 -0.75
CA LYS A 16 -7.62 -20.77 0.30
C LYS A 16 -7.83 -20.15 1.68
N GLU A 17 -7.09 -19.09 1.96
CA GLU A 17 -7.16 -18.39 3.24
C GLU A 17 -8.51 -17.67 3.43
N PHE A 18 -9.10 -17.11 2.37
CA PHE A 18 -10.46 -16.54 2.41
C PHE A 18 -11.51 -17.56 2.83
N LYS A 19 -11.43 -18.80 2.29
CA LYS A 19 -12.33 -19.88 2.68
C LYS A 19 -12.18 -20.22 4.16
N ARG A 20 -10.95 -20.28 4.67
CA ARG A 20 -10.64 -20.57 6.07
C ARG A 20 -11.13 -19.49 7.03
N LEU A 21 -10.97 -18.23 6.68
CA LEU A 21 -11.32 -17.08 7.52
C LEU A 21 -12.80 -16.66 7.40
N LYS A 22 -13.53 -17.19 6.41
CA LYS A 22 -14.92 -16.78 6.06
C LYS A 22 -15.08 -15.27 5.78
N SER A 23 -13.97 -14.53 5.59
CA SER A 23 -13.96 -13.09 5.32
C SER A 23 -12.64 -12.67 4.71
N SER A 24 -12.66 -12.18 3.49
CA SER A 24 -11.50 -11.61 2.80
C SER A 24 -11.01 -10.33 3.49
N TYR A 25 -11.92 -9.51 3.99
CA TYR A 25 -11.58 -8.32 4.77
C TYR A 25 -10.76 -8.64 6.04
N THR A 26 -11.02 -9.79 6.68
CA THR A 26 -10.23 -10.22 7.84
C THR A 26 -8.76 -10.41 7.48
N LEU A 27 -8.49 -10.97 6.29
CA LEU A 27 -7.11 -11.14 5.81
C LEU A 27 -6.44 -9.78 5.58
N MET A 28 -7.10 -8.87 4.84
CA MET A 28 -6.63 -7.50 4.64
C MET A 28 -6.34 -6.78 5.97
N ASN A 29 -7.26 -6.88 6.93
CA ASN A 29 -7.11 -6.25 8.23
C ASN A 29 -5.91 -6.81 9.02
N ARG A 30 -5.66 -8.13 8.96
CA ARG A 30 -4.50 -8.77 9.60
C ARG A 30 -3.19 -8.32 8.93
N ALA A 31 -3.14 -8.35 7.59
CA ALA A 31 -1.96 -7.94 6.83
C ALA A 31 -1.59 -6.47 7.12
N GLY A 32 -2.53 -5.56 6.97
CA GLY A 32 -2.33 -4.14 7.25
C GLY A 32 -1.96 -3.86 8.70
N THR A 33 -2.60 -4.55 9.67
CA THR A 33 -2.27 -4.40 11.09
C THR A 33 -0.83 -4.85 11.39
N ASN A 34 -0.40 -5.99 10.84
CA ASN A 34 0.96 -6.50 11.04
C ASN A 34 2.01 -5.58 10.41
N CYS A 35 1.75 -5.05 9.21
CA CYS A 35 2.61 -4.07 8.57
C CYS A 35 2.72 -2.80 9.42
N ALA A 36 1.60 -2.25 9.89
CA ALA A 36 1.59 -1.06 10.73
C ALA A 36 2.40 -1.23 12.02
N LYS A 37 2.25 -2.38 12.71
CA LYS A 37 3.03 -2.71 13.92
C LYS A 37 4.52 -2.80 13.64
N LYS A 38 4.94 -3.38 12.50
CA LYS A 38 6.36 -3.42 12.09
C LYS A 38 6.88 -2.01 11.77
N ILE A 39 6.12 -1.22 11.02
CA ILE A 39 6.47 0.16 10.64
C ILE A 39 6.59 1.05 11.88
N SER A 40 5.69 0.92 12.85
CA SER A 40 5.73 1.74 14.07
C SER A 40 6.96 1.49 14.94
N LYS A 41 7.61 0.32 14.81
CA LYS A 41 8.84 -0.04 15.54
C LYS A 41 10.12 0.54 14.89
N LEU A 42 10.04 1.16 13.74
CA LEU A 42 11.21 1.70 13.03
C LEU A 42 11.76 3.00 13.67
N ASP A 43 11.42 3.29 14.91
CA ASP A 43 11.86 4.46 15.70
C ASP A 43 11.97 5.76 14.89
N LEU A 44 10.94 6.01 14.11
CA LEU A 44 10.88 7.17 13.25
C LEU A 44 9.96 8.19 13.93
N LYS A 45 10.51 9.10 14.74
CA LYS A 45 9.82 10.33 15.20
C LYS A 45 9.45 11.20 14.00
N LYS A 46 8.84 10.60 12.99
CA LYS A 46 8.58 11.18 11.67
C LYS A 46 7.10 11.16 11.35
N LYS A 47 6.72 12.01 10.43
CA LYS A 47 5.38 12.02 9.86
C LYS A 47 5.27 10.91 8.81
N PHE A 48 4.25 10.06 8.92
CA PHE A 48 3.94 9.04 7.92
C PHE A 48 2.95 9.60 6.89
N ILE A 49 3.31 9.50 5.62
CA ILE A 49 2.45 9.87 4.49
C ILE A 49 2.01 8.58 3.81
N VAL A 50 0.75 8.19 3.98
CA VAL A 50 0.21 6.96 3.40
C VAL A 50 -0.51 7.28 2.10
N LEU A 51 -0.09 6.65 1.01
CA LEU A 51 -0.63 6.83 -0.34
C LEU A 51 -1.46 5.60 -0.75
N CYS A 52 -2.78 5.73 -0.83
CA CYS A 52 -3.70 4.62 -1.08
C CYS A 52 -4.29 4.68 -2.51
N GLY A 53 -4.00 3.66 -3.32
CA GLY A 53 -4.62 3.46 -4.63
C GLY A 53 -6.05 2.89 -4.55
N PRO A 54 -6.68 2.59 -5.70
CA PRO A 54 -8.09 2.15 -5.76
C PRO A 54 -8.33 0.68 -5.41
N GLY A 55 -7.28 -0.16 -5.48
CA GLY A 55 -7.38 -1.63 -5.29
C GLY A 55 -7.16 -2.10 -3.85
N ASN A 56 -6.95 -3.41 -3.70
CA ASN A 56 -6.72 -4.03 -2.39
C ASN A 56 -5.48 -3.50 -1.68
N ASN A 57 -4.38 -3.24 -2.40
CA ASN A 57 -3.20 -2.61 -1.80
C ASN A 57 -3.51 -1.24 -1.20
N GLY A 58 -4.39 -0.45 -1.83
CA GLY A 58 -4.95 0.77 -1.24
C GLY A 58 -5.78 0.49 0.01
N GLY A 59 -6.51 -0.62 0.03
CA GLY A 59 -7.24 -1.12 1.20
C GLY A 59 -6.30 -1.43 2.36
N ASP A 60 -5.19 -2.12 2.10
CA ASP A 60 -4.14 -2.38 3.10
C ASP A 60 -3.59 -1.06 3.66
N GLY A 61 -3.34 -0.07 2.79
CA GLY A 61 -2.90 1.27 3.20
C GLY A 61 -3.90 1.99 4.10
N LEU A 62 -5.20 1.85 3.82
CA LEU A 62 -6.26 2.40 4.69
C LEU A 62 -6.24 1.74 6.07
N VAL A 63 -6.04 0.43 6.17
CA VAL A 63 -5.88 -0.28 7.44
C VAL A 63 -4.61 0.19 8.15
N ILE A 64 -3.47 0.22 7.44
CA ILE A 64 -2.17 0.65 7.98
C ILE A 64 -2.28 2.06 8.57
N SER A 65 -2.86 3.01 7.84
CA SER A 65 -2.99 4.40 8.31
C SER A 65 -3.82 4.49 9.59
N GLN A 66 -4.92 3.76 9.67
CA GLN A 66 -5.78 3.72 10.85
C GLN A 66 -5.06 3.12 12.07
N VAL A 67 -4.31 2.02 11.87
CA VAL A 67 -3.56 1.36 12.95
C VAL A 67 -2.41 2.23 13.41
N LEU A 68 -1.63 2.83 12.51
CA LEU A 68 -0.55 3.76 12.87
C LEU A 68 -1.10 4.92 13.70
N LYS A 69 -2.26 5.48 13.35
CA LYS A 69 -2.91 6.53 14.14
C LYS A 69 -3.26 6.05 15.55
N ARG A 70 -3.80 4.84 15.70
CA ARG A 70 -4.09 4.22 17.00
C ARG A 70 -2.83 3.96 17.84
N LEU A 71 -1.69 3.78 17.19
CA LEU A 71 -0.38 3.68 17.82
C LEU A 71 0.28 5.05 18.05
N ASN A 72 -0.51 6.12 18.07
CA ASN A 72 -0.09 7.51 18.31
C ASN A 72 0.95 8.04 17.33
N GLN A 73 1.02 7.47 16.10
CA GLN A 73 1.89 8.00 15.06
C GLN A 73 1.26 9.22 14.38
N ASN A 74 2.10 10.14 13.89
CA ASN A 74 1.66 11.28 13.08
C ASN A 74 1.42 10.83 11.64
N VAL A 75 0.16 10.70 11.22
CA VAL A 75 -0.23 10.13 9.93
C VAL A 75 -1.00 11.13 9.09
N ILE A 76 -0.60 11.29 7.83
CA ILE A 76 -1.36 11.97 6.78
C ILE A 76 -1.76 10.92 5.74
N LEU A 77 -3.06 10.83 5.48
CA LEU A 77 -3.62 9.89 4.52
C LEU A 77 -4.00 10.60 3.22
N TYR A 78 -3.46 10.12 2.10
CA TYR A 78 -3.89 10.48 0.75
C TYR A 78 -4.58 9.30 0.10
N CYS A 79 -5.79 9.53 -0.39
CA CYS A 79 -6.59 8.48 -1.03
C CYS A 79 -7.62 9.06 -2.01
N LEU A 80 -8.26 8.19 -2.76
CA LEU A 80 -9.35 8.55 -3.67
C LEU A 80 -10.67 8.75 -2.91
N LYS A 81 -11.68 9.31 -3.61
CA LYS A 81 -13.04 9.37 -3.06
C LYS A 81 -13.64 7.96 -2.92
N SER A 82 -14.55 7.81 -1.98
CA SER A 82 -15.21 6.54 -1.61
C SER A 82 -15.72 5.71 -2.81
N LYS A 83 -16.23 6.35 -3.87
CA LYS A 83 -16.74 5.68 -5.07
C LYS A 83 -15.69 4.89 -5.86
N ALA A 84 -14.39 5.20 -5.67
CA ALA A 84 -13.31 4.50 -6.35
C ALA A 84 -12.96 3.15 -5.70
N TYR A 85 -13.44 2.88 -4.50
CA TYR A 85 -13.15 1.64 -3.77
C TYR A 85 -14.28 0.64 -3.91
N LYS A 86 -13.92 -0.66 -4.07
CA LYS A 86 -14.84 -1.81 -4.15
C LYS A 86 -14.41 -2.87 -3.12
N GLY A 87 -15.27 -3.86 -2.86
CA GLY A 87 -14.97 -5.00 -1.98
C GLY A 87 -14.38 -4.60 -0.63
N ASP A 88 -13.33 -5.29 -0.22
CA ASP A 88 -12.65 -5.09 1.07
C ASP A 88 -12.03 -3.71 1.23
N ALA A 89 -11.47 -3.16 0.15
CA ALA A 89 -10.96 -1.79 0.16
C ALA A 89 -12.06 -0.76 0.45
N LYS A 90 -13.31 -1.02 0.03
CA LYS A 90 -14.47 -0.18 0.38
C LYS A 90 -14.82 -0.29 1.85
N ILE A 91 -14.73 -1.50 2.42
CA ILE A 91 -14.94 -1.72 3.85
C ILE A 91 -13.86 -0.98 4.66
N ALA A 92 -12.58 -1.14 4.27
CA ALA A 92 -11.46 -0.42 4.89
C ALA A 92 -11.66 1.09 4.84
N TYR A 93 -12.10 1.64 3.68
CA TYR A 93 -12.37 3.06 3.52
C TYR A 93 -13.45 3.57 4.48
N LYS A 94 -14.56 2.83 4.62
CA LYS A 94 -15.66 3.20 5.52
C LYS A 94 -15.24 3.15 6.99
N LYS A 95 -14.41 2.19 7.37
CA LYS A 95 -13.92 2.02 8.76
C LYS A 95 -12.79 2.99 9.12
N ASN A 96 -12.12 3.58 8.15
CA ASN A 96 -11.02 4.51 8.40
C ASN A 96 -11.57 5.89 8.81
N GLN A 97 -11.14 6.37 9.98
CA GLN A 97 -11.61 7.62 10.61
C GLN A 97 -10.67 8.82 10.36
N LEU A 98 -9.56 8.64 9.65
CA LEU A 98 -8.66 9.74 9.33
C LEU A 98 -9.28 10.72 8.32
N ILE A 99 -8.79 11.97 8.36
CA ILE A 99 -9.05 12.93 7.28
C ILE A 99 -8.42 12.39 5.98
N LYS A 100 -9.23 12.29 4.94
CA LYS A 100 -8.85 11.74 3.64
C LYS A 100 -8.50 12.86 2.68
N ASN A 101 -7.20 13.09 2.48
CA ASN A 101 -6.72 14.13 1.57
C ASN A 101 -6.74 13.66 0.11
N ASN A 102 -7.01 14.59 -0.80
CA ASN A 102 -6.95 14.32 -2.24
C ASN A 102 -5.51 14.44 -2.76
N TYR A 103 -5.16 13.67 -3.78
CA TYR A 103 -3.85 13.70 -4.44
C TYR A 103 -3.53 15.04 -5.14
N ASN A 104 -4.52 15.84 -5.50
CA ASN A 104 -4.28 17.18 -6.06
C ASN A 104 -3.52 18.08 -5.08
N ASN A 105 -3.72 17.86 -3.78
CA ASN A 105 -3.08 18.61 -2.71
C ASN A 105 -1.93 17.80 -2.05
N LEU A 106 -1.34 16.83 -2.78
CA LEU A 106 -0.26 16.02 -2.23
C LEU A 106 0.93 16.90 -1.84
N ASN A 107 1.21 16.96 -0.55
CA ASN A 107 2.39 17.59 0.03
C ASN A 107 3.28 16.54 0.68
N ILE A 108 4.56 16.54 0.32
CA ILE A 108 5.57 15.64 0.88
C ILE A 108 6.50 16.50 1.73
N PHE A 109 6.38 16.34 3.03
CA PHE A 109 7.16 17.12 4.00
C PHE A 109 8.57 16.54 4.15
N GLN A 110 9.52 17.40 4.47
CA GLN A 110 10.85 16.96 4.87
C GLN A 110 10.77 16.10 6.14
N LYS A 111 11.71 15.16 6.28
CA LYS A 111 11.78 14.21 7.39
C LYS A 111 10.49 13.37 7.55
N SER A 112 9.77 13.12 6.44
CA SER A 112 8.65 12.18 6.43
C SER A 112 9.07 10.77 5.99
N VAL A 113 8.20 9.80 6.23
CA VAL A 113 8.27 8.44 5.66
C VAL A 113 7.03 8.24 4.81
N ILE A 114 7.23 7.88 3.56
CA ILE A 114 6.13 7.61 2.63
C ILE A 114 5.83 6.13 2.67
N ILE A 115 4.56 5.78 2.84
CA ILE A 115 4.06 4.41 2.74
C ILE A 115 3.30 4.30 1.41
N ASP A 116 3.90 3.59 0.48
CA ASP A 116 3.36 3.35 -0.85
C ASP A 116 2.41 2.16 -0.83
N CYS A 117 1.13 2.44 -1.00
CA CYS A 117 0.04 1.50 -1.16
C CYS A 117 -0.80 1.85 -2.41
N LEU A 118 -0.17 2.39 -3.47
CA LEU A 118 -0.90 2.77 -4.68
C LEU A 118 -1.33 1.55 -5.49
N PHE A 119 -0.39 0.64 -5.78
CA PHE A 119 -0.63 -0.58 -6.58
C PHE A 119 0.20 -1.74 -6.05
N GLY A 120 -0.40 -2.91 -5.94
CA GLY A 120 0.27 -4.19 -5.64
C GLY A 120 0.34 -5.08 -6.88
N ILE A 121 0.39 -6.40 -6.64
CA ILE A 121 0.53 -7.42 -7.70
C ILE A 121 -0.58 -7.41 -8.77
N GLY A 122 -1.74 -6.85 -8.49
CA GLY A 122 -2.84 -6.72 -9.45
C GLY A 122 -2.64 -5.67 -10.56
N LEU A 123 -1.47 -5.02 -10.63
CA LEU A 123 -1.17 -4.04 -11.67
C LEU A 123 -0.92 -4.72 -13.01
N ASN A 124 -1.86 -4.59 -13.96
CA ASN A 124 -1.80 -5.21 -15.30
C ASN A 124 -1.70 -4.20 -16.45
N ARG A 125 -1.56 -2.90 -16.16
CA ARG A 125 -1.49 -1.83 -17.18
C ARG A 125 -0.48 -0.78 -16.81
N ARG A 126 0.04 -0.08 -17.84
CA ARG A 126 1.00 1.01 -17.64
C ARG A 126 0.41 2.13 -16.79
N ILE A 127 1.18 2.62 -15.83
CA ILE A 127 0.82 3.77 -15.00
C ILE A 127 0.89 5.05 -15.83
N LYS A 128 -0.22 5.81 -15.84
CA LYS A 128 -0.39 7.08 -16.57
C LYS A 128 -1.05 8.15 -15.67
N GLY A 129 -1.18 9.35 -16.17
CA GLY A 129 -1.96 10.43 -15.55
C GLY A 129 -1.47 10.80 -14.16
N ILE A 130 -2.41 10.95 -13.23
CA ILE A 130 -2.14 11.43 -11.87
C ILE A 130 -1.18 10.52 -11.10
N TYR A 131 -1.28 9.20 -11.25
CA TYR A 131 -0.42 8.27 -10.55
C TYR A 131 1.04 8.35 -11.01
N LYS A 132 1.28 8.57 -12.32
CA LYS A 132 2.63 8.82 -12.84
C LYS A 132 3.22 10.09 -12.20
N LYS A 133 2.41 11.16 -12.08
CA LYS A 133 2.84 12.41 -11.41
C LYS A 133 3.15 12.20 -9.93
N ILE A 134 2.32 11.43 -9.22
CA ILE A 134 2.52 11.08 -7.81
C ILE A 134 3.84 10.33 -7.64
N ILE A 135 4.07 9.26 -8.40
CA ILE A 135 5.28 8.45 -8.32
C ILE A 135 6.53 9.29 -8.58
N LYS A 136 6.53 10.13 -9.63
CA LYS A 136 7.64 11.05 -9.89
C LYS A 136 7.90 11.99 -8.71
N LYS A 137 6.84 12.59 -8.14
CA LYS A 137 6.96 13.48 -6.98
C LYS A 137 7.52 12.76 -5.76
N VAL A 138 7.11 11.51 -5.52
CA VAL A 138 7.63 10.67 -4.44
C VAL A 138 9.12 10.40 -4.65
N ASN A 139 9.53 9.93 -5.83
CA ASN A 139 10.92 9.64 -6.13
C ASN A 139 11.83 10.88 -6.03
N GLN A 140 11.34 12.03 -6.50
CA GLN A 140 12.05 13.32 -6.42
C GLN A 140 12.18 13.86 -5.00
N SER A 141 11.28 13.47 -4.10
CA SER A 141 11.26 13.98 -2.72
C SER A 141 12.46 13.55 -1.89
N LYS A 142 13.17 12.50 -2.30
CA LYS A 142 14.29 11.87 -1.58
C LYS A 142 13.93 11.46 -0.14
N GLN A 143 12.65 11.35 0.17
CA GLN A 143 12.19 10.84 1.46
C GLN A 143 12.27 9.32 1.49
N LYS A 144 12.36 8.76 2.70
CA LYS A 144 12.31 7.30 2.88
C LYS A 144 10.95 6.75 2.42
N VAL A 145 10.98 5.73 1.56
CA VAL A 145 9.78 5.08 1.03
C VAL A 145 9.72 3.62 1.47
N ILE A 146 8.59 3.22 1.98
CA ILE A 146 8.24 1.84 2.33
C ILE A 146 7.08 1.43 1.42
N SER A 147 7.31 0.49 0.52
CA SER A 147 6.25 -0.09 -0.32
C SER A 147 5.60 -1.28 0.37
N ILE A 148 4.29 -1.38 0.24
CA ILE A 148 3.51 -2.52 0.70
C ILE A 148 3.21 -3.42 -0.48
N ASP A 149 3.39 -4.72 -0.29
CA ASP A 149 3.26 -5.81 -1.27
C ASP A 149 4.41 -5.84 -2.29
N ILE A 150 4.45 -4.92 -3.23
CA ILE A 150 5.56 -4.64 -4.17
C ILE A 150 5.62 -3.12 -4.41
N PRO A 151 6.76 -2.57 -4.88
CA PRO A 151 6.82 -1.16 -5.25
C PRO A 151 5.82 -0.84 -6.36
N SER A 152 5.00 0.18 -6.14
CA SER A 152 3.97 0.55 -7.11
C SER A 152 4.58 0.89 -8.47
N GLY A 153 4.10 0.20 -9.50
CA GLY A 153 4.63 0.33 -10.86
C GLY A 153 5.52 -0.82 -11.32
N ILE A 154 5.81 -1.77 -10.44
CA ILE A 154 6.49 -3.02 -10.80
C ILE A 154 5.45 -4.08 -11.16
N ASN A 155 5.71 -4.86 -12.21
CA ASN A 155 4.91 -6.03 -12.55
C ASN A 155 5.28 -7.20 -11.64
N GLY A 156 4.29 -7.81 -10.98
CA GLY A 156 4.51 -8.85 -9.98
C GLY A 156 5.02 -10.19 -10.53
N ASN A 157 4.92 -10.43 -11.85
CA ASN A 157 5.36 -11.69 -12.48
C ASN A 157 6.75 -11.61 -13.11
N ASN A 158 7.24 -10.42 -13.48
CA ASN A 158 8.49 -10.31 -14.25
C ASN A 158 9.38 -9.14 -13.85
N GLY A 159 9.02 -8.39 -12.81
CA GLY A 159 9.80 -7.26 -12.30
C GLY A 159 9.88 -6.04 -13.22
N LYS A 160 9.22 -6.04 -14.38
CA LYS A 160 9.32 -4.93 -15.36
C LYS A 160 8.58 -3.69 -14.85
N ILE A 161 9.14 -2.51 -15.16
CA ILE A 161 8.52 -1.22 -14.86
C ILE A 161 7.33 -0.98 -15.78
N MET A 162 6.17 -0.76 -15.19
CA MET A 162 4.90 -0.50 -15.87
C MET A 162 4.69 1.02 -16.09
N GLY A 163 5.60 1.66 -16.80
CA GLY A 163 5.56 3.08 -17.17
C GLY A 163 6.28 4.01 -16.23
N GLU A 164 6.06 3.92 -14.94
CA GLU A 164 6.78 4.59 -13.85
C GLU A 164 6.69 3.73 -12.60
N ALA A 165 7.72 3.68 -11.75
CA ALA A 165 7.71 2.88 -10.55
C ALA A 165 8.30 3.61 -9.34
N ILE A 166 7.80 3.31 -8.16
CA ILE A 166 8.34 3.79 -6.89
C ILE A 166 9.73 3.20 -6.66
N GLN A 167 10.65 4.06 -6.25
CA GLN A 167 11.98 3.68 -5.74
C GLN A 167 11.89 3.51 -4.22
N ALA A 168 11.57 2.30 -3.79
CA ALA A 168 11.39 2.00 -2.38
C ALA A 168 12.73 1.71 -1.69
N ASN A 169 12.88 2.18 -0.44
CA ASN A 169 13.99 1.80 0.44
C ASN A 169 13.73 0.44 1.09
N PHE A 170 12.46 0.12 1.37
CA PHE A 170 12.02 -1.14 1.94
C PHE A 170 10.71 -1.59 1.28
N THR A 171 10.52 -2.90 1.18
CA THR A 171 9.26 -3.49 0.75
C THR A 171 8.80 -4.50 1.80
N TYR A 172 7.60 -4.30 2.33
CA TYR A 172 6.91 -5.32 3.12
C TYR A 172 6.02 -6.14 2.19
N THR A 173 6.55 -7.27 1.75
CA THR A 173 5.78 -8.17 0.88
C THR A 173 4.68 -8.86 1.69
N LEU A 174 3.49 -8.95 1.09
CA LEU A 174 2.34 -9.62 1.69
C LEU A 174 2.29 -11.08 1.21
N HIS A 175 1.77 -11.97 2.07
CA HIS A 175 1.59 -13.41 1.85
C HIS A 175 2.92 -14.14 1.60
N ALA A 176 3.61 -13.88 0.48
CA ALA A 176 4.86 -14.53 0.12
C ALA A 176 5.69 -13.63 -0.82
N LYS A 177 6.97 -13.99 -0.99
CA LYS A 177 7.89 -13.32 -1.91
C LYS A 177 7.45 -13.56 -3.35
N LYS A 178 7.48 -12.51 -4.17
CA LYS A 178 7.16 -12.56 -5.61
C LYS A 178 8.42 -12.83 -6.43
N ILE A 179 8.21 -13.39 -7.62
CA ILE A 179 9.28 -13.64 -8.61
C ILE A 179 9.92 -12.34 -9.05
#